data_3bb58817d334a039fa682f23d617630c
#
_entry.id   3bb58817d334a039fa682f23d617630c
#
_cell.length_a   1.000
_cell.length_b   1.000
_cell.length_c   1.000
_cell.angle_alpha   90.00
_cell.angle_beta   90.00
_cell.angle_gamma   90.00
#
_symmetry.space_group_name_H-M   'P 1'
#
loop_
_entity.id
_entity.type
_entity.pdbx_description
1 polymer ?
#
loop_
_entity_poly.entity_id
_entity_poly.type
_entity_poly.pdbx_seq_one_letter_code
_entity_poly.pdbx_strand_id
1 'polypeptide(L)'
;MAIPKVILVGTIALFAVIGVAGTVKKVFFSPKVAKAVISPPLVTHNQQVTAAPAKKPEVQTAAQNVPKSVSGVDRISQLFTTGPSKLPIVETITYSSQVPWLKGRPAWVGDYALNYATSRHFIARSLNGKADYFTQKVSPGSKFNVFRKDKNFQFYLLVDISSCKMAFYYIDKDTNERVLLKTYTVGLGKKAATPSGTLTPLGKYLLGDKIAVYKPGIMGLFQDKQVEMIRIFGTRWLPFGKEIGETAANAKGYGIHGAPWSPSKQEGLWTELRQVVGQYESDGCIRLTHEDIEELFSIVITKPTIVEIVKNMKDAKLPGVEVNSPMRKAC
;
A
#
# COMPACT_ATOMS: atom_id res chain seq x y z
N MET A 1 11.15 -36.34 61.24
CA MET A 1 9.91 -35.57 61.18
C MET A 1 9.02 -36.16 60.11
N ALA A 2 7.90 -36.76 60.49
CA ALA A 2 6.99 -37.40 59.56
C ALA A 2 5.99 -36.32 59.01
N ILE A 3 5.93 -36.14 57.70
CA ILE A 3 4.99 -35.25 57.06
C ILE A 3 3.58 -35.83 57.24
N PRO A 4 2.59 -35.08 57.73
CA PRO A 4 1.26 -35.63 57.94
C PRO A 4 0.65 -36.12 56.63
N LYS A 5 0.13 -37.35 56.60
CA LYS A 5 -0.47 -38.00 55.40
C LYS A 5 -1.55 -37.16 54.71
N VAL A 6 -2.20 -36.28 55.43
CA VAL A 6 -3.23 -35.35 54.89
C VAL A 6 -2.64 -34.34 53.92
N ILE A 7 -1.42 -33.83 54.16
CA ILE A 7 -0.77 -32.87 53.26
C ILE A 7 -0.34 -33.53 51.96
N LEU A 8 0.09 -34.83 52.03
CA LEU A 8 0.50 -35.58 50.84
C LEU A 8 -0.66 -35.89 49.92
N VAL A 9 -1.85 -36.21 50.43
CA VAL A 9 -3.05 -36.49 49.64
C VAL A 9 -3.58 -35.21 48.99
N GLY A 10 -3.51 -34.07 49.70
CA GLY A 10 -3.95 -32.77 49.17
C GLY A 10 -3.09 -32.29 47.99
N THR A 11 -1.76 -32.49 48.05
CA THR A 11 -0.85 -32.10 46.96
C THR A 11 -1.01 -33.00 45.74
N ILE A 12 -1.24 -34.28 45.88
CA ILE A 12 -1.47 -35.22 44.76
C ILE A 12 -2.78 -34.87 44.07
N ALA A 13 -3.86 -34.54 44.80
CA ALA A 13 -5.12 -34.13 44.24
C ALA A 13 -5.00 -32.80 43.44
N LEU A 14 -4.21 -31.83 43.93
CA LEU A 14 -3.99 -30.57 43.24
C LEU A 14 -3.24 -30.76 41.93
N PHE A 15 -2.21 -31.61 41.88
CA PHE A 15 -1.51 -31.89 40.64
C PHE A 15 -2.36 -32.67 39.63
N ALA A 16 -3.23 -33.57 40.09
CA ALA A 16 -4.17 -34.27 39.22
C ALA A 16 -5.19 -33.32 38.55
N VAL A 17 -5.72 -32.34 39.31
CA VAL A 17 -6.63 -31.31 38.76
C VAL A 17 -5.92 -30.42 37.75
N ILE A 18 -4.70 -29.99 38.00
CA ILE A 18 -3.92 -29.19 37.06
C ILE A 18 -3.59 -29.99 35.81
N GLY A 19 -3.25 -31.26 35.95
CA GLY A 19 -2.96 -32.17 34.82
C GLY A 19 -4.19 -32.37 33.90
N VAL A 20 -5.38 -32.57 34.48
CA VAL A 20 -6.63 -32.73 33.72
C VAL A 20 -7.04 -31.41 33.04
N ALA A 21 -6.90 -30.26 33.71
CA ALA A 21 -7.17 -28.96 33.12
C ALA A 21 -6.23 -28.65 31.93
N GLY A 22 -4.95 -29.04 32.03
CA GLY A 22 -3.98 -28.92 30.94
C GLY A 22 -4.28 -29.81 29.73
N THR A 23 -4.70 -31.04 29.93
CA THR A 23 -5.10 -31.96 28.86
C THR A 23 -6.44 -31.58 28.21
N VAL A 24 -7.43 -31.17 28.99
CA VAL A 24 -8.70 -30.69 28.46
C VAL A 24 -8.49 -29.42 27.58
N LYS A 25 -7.60 -28.50 27.99
CA LYS A 25 -7.27 -27.32 27.19
C LYS A 25 -6.61 -27.68 25.85
N LYS A 26 -5.82 -28.77 25.83
CA LYS A 26 -5.15 -29.27 24.62
C LYS A 26 -6.12 -29.99 23.65
N VAL A 27 -7.17 -30.60 24.16
CA VAL A 27 -8.14 -31.36 23.34
C VAL A 27 -9.27 -30.50 22.83
N PHE A 28 -9.73 -29.47 23.60
CA PHE A 28 -10.87 -28.64 23.21
C PHE A 28 -10.51 -27.31 22.53
N PHE A 29 -9.23 -26.86 22.63
CA PHE A 29 -8.74 -25.63 22.00
C PHE A 29 -7.68 -25.87 20.93
N SER A 30 -7.65 -27.03 20.29
CA SER A 30 -6.97 -27.14 19.00
C SER A 30 -7.77 -26.34 17.98
N PRO A 31 -7.33 -25.18 17.53
CA PRO A 31 -8.02 -24.51 16.46
C PRO A 31 -7.94 -25.42 15.24
N LYS A 32 -9.09 -25.83 14.71
CA LYS A 32 -9.15 -26.31 13.32
C LYS A 32 -8.46 -25.23 12.51
N VAL A 33 -7.28 -25.54 12.00
CA VAL A 33 -6.57 -24.69 11.05
C VAL A 33 -7.47 -24.60 9.83
N ALA A 34 -8.32 -23.57 9.80
CA ALA A 34 -8.89 -23.13 8.55
C ALA A 34 -7.70 -22.83 7.63
N LYS A 35 -7.64 -23.46 6.45
CA LYS A 35 -6.61 -23.22 5.44
C LYS A 35 -6.49 -21.71 5.25
N ALA A 36 -5.47 -21.13 5.83
CA ALA A 36 -5.21 -19.72 5.72
C ALA A 36 -4.82 -19.45 4.27
N VAL A 37 -5.62 -18.63 3.60
CA VAL A 37 -5.17 -17.94 2.41
C VAL A 37 -4.01 -17.05 2.88
N ILE A 38 -2.82 -17.38 2.43
CA ILE A 38 -1.56 -16.83 2.96
C ILE A 38 -1.41 -15.41 2.42
N SER A 39 -1.45 -14.44 3.32
CA SER A 39 -0.90 -13.12 3.05
C SER A 39 0.60 -13.27 2.77
N PRO A 40 1.18 -12.56 1.81
CA PRO A 40 2.61 -12.63 1.54
C PRO A 40 3.40 -12.30 2.81
N PRO A 41 4.58 -12.92 3.03
CA PRO A 41 5.37 -12.72 4.23
C PRO A 41 5.76 -11.24 4.37
N LEU A 42 5.57 -10.73 5.58
CA LEU A 42 6.05 -9.42 5.98
C LEU A 42 7.58 -9.47 5.98
N VAL A 43 8.24 -8.81 5.05
CA VAL A 43 9.69 -8.61 5.12
C VAL A 43 9.93 -7.51 6.16
N THR A 44 10.03 -7.91 7.42
CA THR A 44 10.61 -7.05 8.47
C THR A 44 12.09 -6.91 8.19
N HIS A 45 12.50 -5.71 7.87
CA HIS A 45 13.88 -5.34 7.60
C HIS A 45 14.66 -5.30 8.93
N ASN A 46 15.15 -6.47 9.38
CA ASN A 46 16.22 -6.57 10.38
C ASN A 46 17.04 -7.84 10.13
N GLN A 47 17.81 -7.83 9.05
CA GLN A 47 19.00 -8.66 8.93
C GLN A 47 20.06 -7.85 8.18
N GLN A 48 21.09 -7.51 8.93
CA GLN A 48 22.35 -7.01 8.45
C GLN A 48 23.05 -8.16 7.71
N VAL A 49 22.84 -8.25 6.41
CA VAL A 49 23.59 -9.18 5.56
C VAL A 49 24.74 -8.41 4.96
N THR A 50 25.93 -8.65 5.47
CA THR A 50 27.18 -8.35 4.79
C THR A 50 27.29 -9.25 3.56
N ALA A 51 26.93 -8.74 2.39
CA ALA A 51 27.15 -9.40 1.12
C ALA A 51 28.06 -8.52 0.25
N ALA A 52 29.04 -9.17 -0.36
CA ALA A 52 29.96 -8.61 -1.34
C ALA A 52 29.20 -7.95 -2.51
N PRO A 53 29.81 -7.00 -3.25
CA PRO A 53 29.09 -6.22 -4.25
C PRO A 53 28.76 -7.06 -5.48
N ALA A 54 27.54 -7.59 -5.51
CA ALA A 54 26.97 -8.13 -6.72
C ALA A 54 26.54 -6.97 -7.65
N LYS A 55 26.93 -7.03 -8.91
CA LYS A 55 26.55 -6.07 -9.95
C LYS A 55 25.02 -5.89 -9.95
N LYS A 56 24.59 -4.65 -9.74
CA LYS A 56 23.22 -4.17 -9.74
C LYS A 56 22.56 -4.49 -11.10
N PRO A 57 21.45 -5.23 -11.19
CA PRO A 57 20.70 -5.30 -12.44
C PRO A 57 20.13 -3.91 -12.73
N GLU A 58 20.54 -3.32 -13.81
CA GLU A 58 20.05 -2.03 -14.29
C GLU A 58 18.66 -2.26 -14.90
N VAL A 59 17.63 -1.69 -14.27
CA VAL A 59 16.28 -1.68 -14.83
C VAL A 59 16.26 -0.63 -15.93
N GLN A 60 16.60 -1.03 -17.14
CA GLN A 60 16.39 -0.19 -18.31
C GLN A 60 14.92 -0.28 -18.71
N THR A 61 14.18 0.77 -18.41
CA THR A 61 12.84 0.99 -18.97
C THR A 61 13.01 1.39 -20.43
N ALA A 62 12.74 0.45 -21.35
CA ALA A 62 12.64 0.80 -22.74
C ALA A 62 11.49 1.81 -22.90
N ALA A 63 11.81 3.05 -23.17
CA ALA A 63 10.86 4.11 -23.47
C ALA A 63 10.16 3.79 -24.79
N GLN A 64 9.08 3.02 -24.74
CA GLN A 64 8.16 2.92 -25.85
C GLN A 64 7.25 4.15 -25.79
N ASN A 65 7.23 4.93 -26.90
CA ASN A 65 6.32 6.03 -27.11
C ASN A 65 4.88 5.53 -27.02
N VAL A 66 4.27 5.66 -25.83
CA VAL A 66 2.83 5.43 -25.62
C VAL A 66 2.12 6.74 -25.96
N PRO A 67 1.06 6.74 -26.79
CA PRO A 67 0.30 7.95 -27.06
C PRO A 67 -0.21 8.54 -25.76
N LYS A 68 0.08 9.82 -25.52
CA LYS A 68 -0.42 10.60 -24.40
C LYS A 68 -1.94 10.56 -24.43
N SER A 69 -2.57 9.80 -23.55
CA SER A 69 -4.03 9.70 -23.49
C SER A 69 -4.65 11.05 -23.22
N VAL A 70 -5.76 11.30 -23.89
CA VAL A 70 -6.68 12.44 -23.79
C VAL A 70 -6.71 13.05 -22.38
N SER A 71 -6.55 14.36 -22.29
CA SER A 71 -6.40 15.21 -21.11
C SER A 71 -7.46 14.95 -20.03
N GLY A 72 -7.16 14.05 -19.11
CA GLY A 72 -7.81 13.97 -17.81
C GLY A 72 -7.09 14.88 -16.81
N VAL A 73 -7.78 15.27 -15.75
CA VAL A 73 -7.18 16.00 -14.63
C VAL A 73 -6.02 15.17 -14.07
N ASP A 74 -4.81 15.75 -14.03
CA ASP A 74 -3.66 15.20 -13.33
C ASP A 74 -3.02 16.30 -12.46
N ARG A 75 -3.27 16.23 -11.16
CA ARG A 75 -2.75 17.13 -10.14
C ARG A 75 -1.67 16.50 -9.27
N ILE A 76 -1.21 15.30 -9.61
CA ILE A 76 -0.22 14.60 -8.81
C ILE A 76 1.09 15.39 -8.71
N SER A 77 1.50 16.04 -9.78
CA SER A 77 2.69 16.91 -9.76
C SER A 77 2.61 18.02 -8.70
N GLN A 78 1.39 18.49 -8.37
CA GLN A 78 1.17 19.52 -7.35
C GLN A 78 1.40 19.01 -5.91
N LEU A 79 1.45 17.70 -5.69
CA LEU A 79 1.90 17.11 -4.42
C LEU A 79 3.41 17.22 -4.27
N PHE A 80 4.14 17.17 -5.37
CA PHE A 80 5.60 17.08 -5.38
C PHE A 80 6.31 18.40 -5.68
N THR A 81 5.62 19.38 -6.25
CA THR A 81 6.21 20.69 -6.49
C THR A 81 6.43 21.47 -5.19
N THR A 82 7.60 22.08 -5.05
CA THR A 82 7.94 22.93 -3.89
C THR A 82 7.54 24.40 -4.09
N GLY A 83 6.96 24.73 -5.24
CA GLY A 83 6.49 26.07 -5.59
C GLY A 83 5.10 26.43 -5.06
N PRO A 84 4.57 27.60 -5.47
CA PRO A 84 3.26 28.10 -5.03
C PRO A 84 2.08 27.27 -5.54
N SER A 85 2.23 26.48 -6.60
CA SER A 85 1.18 25.65 -7.17
C SER A 85 0.90 24.35 -6.43
N LYS A 86 1.61 24.09 -5.30
CA LYS A 86 1.41 22.86 -4.50
C LYS A 86 0.00 22.80 -3.89
N LEU A 87 -0.52 21.60 -3.70
CA LEU A 87 -1.82 21.35 -3.07
C LEU A 87 -1.84 21.82 -1.60
N PRO A 88 -3.03 22.22 -1.07
CA PRO A 88 -3.15 22.72 0.30
C PRO A 88 -2.78 21.71 1.38
N ILE A 89 -2.83 20.40 1.09
CA ILE A 89 -2.51 19.32 2.02
C ILE A 89 -1.01 19.06 2.18
N VAL A 90 -0.15 19.77 1.45
CA VAL A 90 1.31 19.63 1.53
C VAL A 90 1.97 20.96 1.91
N GLU A 91 3.07 20.85 2.60
CA GLU A 91 3.99 21.95 2.90
C GLU A 91 5.41 21.63 2.46
N THR A 92 6.19 22.67 2.17
CA THR A 92 7.59 22.53 1.77
C THR A 92 8.47 22.76 2.99
N ILE A 93 9.32 21.78 3.29
CA ILE A 93 10.31 21.81 4.37
C ILE A 93 11.69 22.04 3.77
N THR A 94 12.46 22.89 4.42
CA THR A 94 13.91 22.99 4.18
C THR A 94 14.63 22.02 5.12
N TYR A 95 15.42 21.12 4.58
CA TYR A 95 16.13 20.13 5.37
C TYR A 95 17.18 20.79 6.27
N SER A 96 17.19 20.38 7.53
CA SER A 96 18.25 20.64 8.50
C SER A 96 18.60 19.32 9.20
N SER A 97 19.87 19.10 9.47
CA SER A 97 20.32 17.96 10.27
C SER A 97 20.02 18.16 11.77
N GLN A 98 19.82 19.41 12.21
CA GLN A 98 19.42 19.76 13.58
C GLN A 98 17.97 20.21 13.58
N VAL A 99 17.14 19.53 14.35
CA VAL A 99 15.70 19.81 14.44
C VAL A 99 15.24 19.74 15.90
N PRO A 100 14.30 20.60 16.34
CA PRO A 100 13.93 20.69 17.76
C PRO A 100 13.20 19.44 18.29
N TRP A 101 12.60 18.66 17.42
CA TRP A 101 11.83 17.46 17.76
C TRP A 101 12.68 16.17 17.81
N LEU A 102 14.00 16.23 17.50
CA LEU A 102 14.92 15.10 17.61
C LEU A 102 16.20 15.54 18.31
N LYS A 103 16.55 14.84 19.41
CA LYS A 103 17.77 15.11 20.20
C LYS A 103 18.76 13.97 20.08
N GLY A 104 20.04 14.27 20.31
CA GLY A 104 21.11 13.28 20.45
C GLY A 104 21.76 12.80 19.15
N ARG A 105 21.17 13.07 17.99
CA ARG A 105 21.75 12.76 16.69
C ARG A 105 21.22 13.66 15.57
N PRO A 106 21.90 13.74 14.43
CA PRO A 106 21.37 14.41 13.25
C PRO A 106 20.07 13.75 12.74
N ALA A 107 19.14 14.56 12.24
CA ALA A 107 17.92 14.09 11.60
C ALA A 107 18.20 13.59 10.18
N TRP A 108 17.54 12.50 9.80
CA TRP A 108 17.59 11.90 8.48
C TRP A 108 16.23 12.05 7.78
N VAL A 109 16.15 11.79 6.48
CA VAL A 109 14.88 11.83 5.73
C VAL A 109 13.80 10.93 6.37
N GLY A 110 14.23 9.79 6.93
CA GLY A 110 13.32 8.88 7.65
C GLY A 110 12.69 9.50 8.90
N ASP A 111 13.42 10.36 9.60
CA ASP A 111 12.90 11.07 10.78
C ASP A 111 11.85 12.10 10.37
N TYR A 112 12.11 12.83 9.29
CA TYR A 112 11.12 13.74 8.70
C TYR A 112 9.87 12.99 8.24
N ALA A 113 10.04 11.85 7.57
CA ALA A 113 8.94 11.00 7.13
C ALA A 113 8.04 10.58 8.31
N LEU A 114 8.66 10.14 9.40
CA LEU A 114 7.94 9.77 10.63
C LEU A 114 7.25 10.98 11.28
N ASN A 115 7.98 12.08 11.46
CA ASN A 115 7.48 13.28 12.13
C ASN A 115 6.27 13.92 11.44
N TYR A 116 6.19 13.80 10.11
CA TYR A 116 5.11 14.37 9.28
C TYR A 116 4.10 13.32 8.79
N ALA A 117 4.17 12.08 9.26
CA ALA A 117 3.35 10.98 8.76
C ALA A 117 3.29 10.98 7.22
N THR A 118 4.47 11.08 6.59
CA THR A 118 4.69 11.13 5.15
C THR A 118 5.68 10.03 4.77
N SER A 119 5.50 9.38 3.61
CA SER A 119 6.43 8.31 3.24
C SER A 119 7.79 8.87 2.77
N ARG A 120 8.86 8.09 2.98
CA ARG A 120 10.18 8.42 2.41
C ARG A 120 10.15 8.48 0.88
N HIS A 121 9.30 7.67 0.25
CA HIS A 121 9.08 7.68 -1.20
C HIS A 121 8.45 8.99 -1.67
N PHE A 122 7.49 9.53 -0.92
CA PHE A 122 6.88 10.82 -1.19
C PHE A 122 7.91 11.95 -1.12
N ILE A 123 8.70 11.97 -0.04
CA ILE A 123 9.79 12.95 0.12
C ILE A 123 10.78 12.87 -1.04
N ALA A 124 11.20 11.65 -1.40
CA ALA A 124 12.12 11.42 -2.51
C ALA A 124 11.61 11.98 -3.84
N ARG A 125 10.32 11.73 -4.15
CA ARG A 125 9.69 12.27 -5.36
C ARG A 125 9.62 13.79 -5.36
N SER A 126 9.44 14.42 -4.21
CA SER A 126 9.41 15.89 -4.13
C SER A 126 10.82 16.53 -4.19
N LEU A 127 11.87 15.76 -3.91
CA LEU A 127 13.25 16.24 -4.07
C LEU A 127 13.66 16.40 -5.54
N ASN A 128 13.39 15.41 -6.36
CA ASN A 128 13.90 15.35 -7.74
C ASN A 128 13.03 14.55 -8.72
N GLY A 129 11.80 14.20 -8.35
CA GLY A 129 10.90 13.39 -9.16
C GLY A 129 11.23 11.88 -9.21
N LYS A 130 12.30 11.42 -8.55
CA LYS A 130 12.70 10.00 -8.53
C LYS A 130 12.13 9.28 -7.32
N ALA A 131 11.72 8.02 -7.51
CA ALA A 131 11.20 7.17 -6.44
C ALA A 131 12.31 6.50 -5.60
N ASP A 132 13.52 6.38 -6.10
CA ASP A 132 14.65 5.77 -5.42
C ASP A 132 15.25 6.74 -4.40
N TYR A 133 14.86 6.59 -3.13
CA TYR A 133 15.37 7.41 -2.03
C TYR A 133 16.67 6.88 -1.42
N PHE A 134 17.10 5.66 -1.73
CA PHE A 134 18.36 5.10 -1.21
C PHE A 134 19.59 5.74 -1.82
N THR A 135 19.48 6.19 -3.06
CA THR A 135 20.57 6.84 -3.79
C THR A 135 20.52 8.36 -3.70
N GLN A 136 19.48 8.93 -3.10
CA GLN A 136 19.33 10.37 -3.00
C GLN A 136 20.17 10.95 -1.85
N LYS A 137 20.92 11.98 -2.17
CA LYS A 137 21.66 12.78 -1.18
C LYS A 137 20.84 13.99 -0.80
N VAL A 138 20.61 14.17 0.50
CA VAL A 138 19.94 15.34 1.07
C VAL A 138 20.98 16.14 1.84
N SER A 139 21.16 17.40 1.48
CA SER A 139 22.08 18.33 2.13
C SER A 139 21.31 19.44 2.85
N PRO A 140 21.89 20.11 3.85
CA PRO A 140 21.28 21.30 4.43
C PRO A 140 20.87 22.30 3.35
N GLY A 141 19.63 22.80 3.44
CA GLY A 141 19.03 23.67 2.42
C GLY A 141 18.25 22.95 1.31
N SER A 142 18.35 21.64 1.16
CA SER A 142 17.47 20.87 0.25
C SER A 142 16.01 21.05 0.64
N LYS A 143 15.15 21.28 -0.35
CA LYS A 143 13.69 21.45 -0.15
C LYS A 143 12.93 20.22 -0.61
N PHE A 144 11.96 19.81 0.19
CA PHE A 144 11.05 18.71 -0.15
C PHE A 144 9.68 18.94 0.47
N ASN A 145 8.67 18.25 -0.04
CA ASN A 145 7.32 18.33 0.50
C ASN A 145 7.06 17.20 1.50
N VAL A 146 6.19 17.53 2.46
CA VAL A 146 5.59 16.62 3.43
C VAL A 146 4.10 16.92 3.53
N PHE A 147 3.32 15.99 4.06
CA PHE A 147 1.93 16.27 4.40
C PHE A 147 1.86 17.21 5.60
N ARG A 148 0.95 18.17 5.53
CA ARG A 148 0.70 19.11 6.61
C ARG A 148 0.10 18.40 7.82
N LYS A 149 0.61 18.72 9.01
CA LYS A 149 0.14 18.18 10.28
C LYS A 149 -1.19 18.79 10.73
N ASP A 150 -1.44 20.04 10.36
CA ASP A 150 -2.62 20.81 10.69
C ASP A 150 -3.81 20.56 9.74
N LYS A 151 -3.68 19.58 8.81
CA LYS A 151 -4.73 19.19 7.89
C LYS A 151 -5.24 17.79 8.19
N ASN A 152 -6.55 17.68 8.40
CA ASN A 152 -7.23 16.40 8.56
C ASN A 152 -7.82 15.97 7.21
N PHE A 153 -7.15 15.05 6.54
CA PHE A 153 -7.59 14.55 5.24
C PHE A 153 -7.38 13.04 5.11
N GLN A 154 -8.09 12.46 4.17
CA GLN A 154 -7.94 11.06 3.78
C GLN A 154 -7.89 10.93 2.25
N PHE A 155 -7.35 9.84 1.77
CA PHE A 155 -7.42 9.49 0.36
C PHE A 155 -8.64 8.61 0.06
N TYR A 156 -9.11 8.70 -1.18
CA TYR A 156 -10.24 7.94 -1.66
C TYR A 156 -10.00 7.50 -3.10
N LEU A 157 -10.10 6.21 -3.33
CA LEU A 157 -9.96 5.56 -4.64
C LEU A 157 -11.34 5.04 -5.05
N LEU A 158 -11.89 5.55 -6.14
CA LEU A 158 -13.14 5.07 -6.70
C LEU A 158 -12.86 4.26 -7.96
N VAL A 159 -13.15 2.97 -7.91
CA VAL A 159 -12.96 2.03 -9.03
C VAL A 159 -14.28 1.84 -9.76
N ASP A 160 -14.30 2.20 -11.02
CA ASP A 160 -15.39 1.94 -11.96
C ASP A 160 -15.09 0.70 -12.79
N ILE A 161 -15.80 -0.39 -12.49
CA ILE A 161 -15.62 -1.67 -13.19
C ILE A 161 -15.97 -1.52 -14.68
N SER A 162 -17.02 -0.78 -15.01
CA SER A 162 -17.51 -0.69 -16.40
C SER A 162 -16.53 -0.07 -17.37
N SER A 163 -15.67 0.83 -16.88
CA SER A 163 -14.72 1.58 -17.71
C SER A 163 -13.26 1.21 -17.48
N CYS A 164 -12.96 0.29 -16.56
CA CYS A 164 -11.59 -0.01 -16.12
C CYS A 164 -10.84 1.25 -15.69
N LYS A 165 -11.48 2.12 -14.90
CA LYS A 165 -10.90 3.35 -14.40
C LYS A 165 -10.91 3.38 -12.87
N MET A 166 -9.91 4.06 -12.31
CA MET A 166 -9.83 4.35 -10.88
C MET A 166 -9.55 5.84 -10.68
N ALA A 167 -10.52 6.55 -10.14
CA ALA A 167 -10.37 7.97 -9.78
C ALA A 167 -9.76 8.10 -8.39
N PHE A 168 -8.73 8.91 -8.27
CA PHE A 168 -7.98 9.15 -7.04
C PHE A 168 -8.27 10.54 -6.52
N TYR A 169 -8.84 10.62 -5.32
CA TYR A 169 -9.19 11.87 -4.63
C TYR A 169 -8.44 12.00 -3.30
N TYR A 170 -8.25 13.22 -2.85
CA TYR A 170 -8.20 13.48 -1.42
C TYR A 170 -9.49 14.19 -0.95
N ILE A 171 -9.82 13.99 0.31
CA ILE A 171 -10.97 14.60 0.97
C ILE A 171 -10.45 15.35 2.19
N ASP A 172 -10.56 16.67 2.16
CA ASP A 172 -10.28 17.53 3.31
C ASP A 172 -11.49 17.41 4.27
N LYS A 173 -11.26 16.83 5.45
CA LYS A 173 -12.33 16.61 6.44
C LYS A 173 -12.72 17.88 7.20
N ASP A 174 -11.85 18.87 7.18
CA ASP A 174 -12.10 20.15 7.87
C ASP A 174 -13.03 21.03 7.04
N THR A 175 -12.92 20.98 5.70
CA THR A 175 -13.73 21.79 4.77
C THR A 175 -14.81 20.97 4.06
N ASN A 176 -14.79 19.65 4.18
CA ASN A 176 -15.63 18.73 3.42
C ASN A 176 -15.44 18.84 1.89
N GLU A 177 -14.27 19.30 1.45
CA GLU A 177 -13.92 19.39 0.03
C GLU A 177 -13.34 18.06 -0.46
N ARG A 178 -13.75 17.66 -1.67
CA ARG A 178 -13.19 16.53 -2.42
C ARG A 178 -12.48 17.03 -3.66
N VAL A 179 -11.23 16.67 -3.84
CA VAL A 179 -10.39 17.08 -4.96
C VAL A 179 -9.94 15.87 -5.75
N LEU A 180 -10.29 15.82 -7.04
CA LEU A 180 -9.74 14.80 -7.95
C LEU A 180 -8.27 15.09 -8.22
N LEU A 181 -7.41 14.12 -7.91
CA LEU A 181 -5.96 14.18 -8.16
C LEU A 181 -5.63 13.64 -9.56
N LYS A 182 -6.11 12.43 -9.88
CA LYS A 182 -5.81 11.74 -11.14
C LYS A 182 -6.83 10.62 -11.39
N THR A 183 -6.96 10.22 -12.63
CA THR A 183 -7.69 9.01 -13.01
C THR A 183 -6.72 8.03 -13.67
N TYR A 184 -6.62 6.83 -13.09
CA TYR A 184 -5.79 5.73 -13.61
C TYR A 184 -6.63 4.82 -14.51
N THR A 185 -5.99 4.21 -15.49
CA THR A 185 -6.51 3.00 -16.14
C THR A 185 -6.11 1.80 -15.31
N VAL A 186 -7.03 0.87 -15.05
CA VAL A 186 -6.79 -0.29 -14.19
C VAL A 186 -7.15 -1.60 -14.87
N GLY A 187 -6.37 -2.65 -14.61
CA GLY A 187 -6.77 -4.03 -14.92
C GLY A 187 -7.63 -4.58 -13.78
N LEU A 188 -8.65 -5.38 -14.11
CA LEU A 188 -9.64 -5.89 -13.18
C LEU A 188 -9.79 -7.40 -13.29
N GLY A 189 -10.61 -7.97 -12.40
CA GLY A 189 -10.95 -9.39 -12.39
C GLY A 189 -11.62 -9.86 -13.66
N LYS A 190 -11.37 -11.10 -14.06
CA LYS A 190 -12.03 -11.78 -15.19
C LYS A 190 -13.54 -11.62 -15.12
N LYS A 191 -14.19 -11.56 -16.27
CA LYS A 191 -15.65 -11.58 -16.36
C LYS A 191 -16.21 -12.83 -15.69
N ALA A 192 -17.24 -12.66 -14.86
CA ALA A 192 -17.85 -13.73 -14.07
C ALA A 192 -19.32 -13.44 -13.77
N ALA A 193 -20.09 -14.47 -13.47
CA ALA A 193 -21.48 -14.34 -13.04
C ALA A 193 -21.58 -13.92 -11.56
N THR A 194 -21.12 -12.70 -11.26
CA THR A 194 -21.13 -12.08 -9.95
C THR A 194 -21.94 -10.78 -9.99
N PRO A 195 -22.31 -10.17 -8.86
CA PRO A 195 -23.00 -8.88 -8.84
C PRO A 195 -22.26 -7.77 -9.59
N SER A 196 -20.92 -7.80 -9.58
CA SER A 196 -20.08 -6.86 -10.33
C SER A 196 -19.97 -7.20 -11.83
N GLY A 197 -20.31 -8.42 -12.23
CA GLY A 197 -20.02 -8.97 -13.57
C GLY A 197 -18.56 -9.37 -13.78
N THR A 198 -17.75 -9.33 -12.73
CA THR A 198 -16.32 -9.70 -12.74
C THR A 198 -15.92 -10.35 -11.41
N LEU A 199 -14.70 -10.87 -11.31
CA LEU A 199 -14.14 -11.35 -10.04
C LEU A 199 -13.72 -10.22 -9.08
N THR A 200 -13.65 -8.97 -9.55
CA THR A 200 -13.40 -7.82 -8.67
C THR A 200 -14.66 -7.51 -7.86
N PRO A 201 -14.63 -7.61 -6.51
CA PRO A 201 -15.82 -7.50 -5.69
C PRO A 201 -16.29 -6.05 -5.54
N LEU A 202 -17.61 -5.83 -5.54
CA LEU A 202 -18.19 -4.55 -5.16
C LEU A 202 -18.06 -4.30 -3.66
N GLY A 203 -17.97 -3.04 -3.27
CA GLY A 203 -17.97 -2.63 -1.87
C GLY A 203 -16.96 -1.56 -1.54
N LYS A 204 -16.87 -1.24 -0.25
CA LYS A 204 -15.90 -0.30 0.29
C LYS A 204 -14.92 -1.01 1.21
N TYR A 205 -13.66 -0.68 1.04
CA TYR A 205 -12.57 -1.28 1.79
C TYR A 205 -11.63 -0.19 2.30
N LEU A 206 -11.12 -0.36 3.50
CA LEU A 206 -9.96 0.40 3.96
C LEU A 206 -8.71 -0.26 3.39
N LEU A 207 -7.78 0.52 2.86
CA LEU A 207 -6.48 -0.01 2.46
C LEU A 207 -5.73 -0.52 3.70
N GLY A 208 -5.15 -1.70 3.60
CA GLY A 208 -4.45 -2.34 4.71
C GLY A 208 -3.03 -1.81 4.89
N ASP A 209 -2.45 -2.10 6.04
CA ASP A 209 -1.09 -1.71 6.44
C ASP A 209 -0.01 -2.74 6.03
N LYS A 210 -0.41 -3.96 5.68
CA LYS A 210 0.51 -5.05 5.26
C LYS A 210 0.98 -4.88 3.81
N ILE A 211 1.59 -3.75 3.54
CA ILE A 211 2.08 -3.38 2.22
C ILE A 211 3.39 -4.12 1.93
N ALA A 212 3.53 -4.66 0.72
CA ALA A 212 4.75 -5.34 0.31
C ALA A 212 5.42 -4.65 -0.89
N VAL A 213 6.75 -4.78 -0.92
CA VAL A 213 7.63 -4.28 -1.98
C VAL A 213 8.37 -5.47 -2.56
N TYR A 214 8.22 -5.70 -3.84
CA TYR A 214 8.85 -6.82 -4.53
C TYR A 214 9.92 -6.37 -5.52
N LYS A 215 10.96 -7.18 -5.62
CA LYS A 215 12.06 -7.06 -6.58
C LYS A 215 12.33 -8.44 -7.17
N PRO A 216 13.03 -8.55 -8.31
CA PRO A 216 13.54 -9.83 -8.79
C PRO A 216 14.29 -10.59 -7.68
N GLY A 217 14.07 -11.90 -7.60
CA GLY A 217 14.66 -12.77 -6.58
C GLY A 217 13.86 -12.90 -5.28
N ILE A 218 12.81 -12.10 -5.03
CA ILE A 218 11.97 -12.25 -3.85
C ILE A 218 10.93 -13.34 -4.07
N MET A 219 11.13 -14.48 -3.38
CA MET A 219 10.23 -15.63 -3.43
C MET A 219 9.14 -15.53 -2.36
N GLY A 220 7.98 -16.09 -2.63
CA GLY A 220 6.86 -16.20 -1.68
C GLY A 220 5.90 -17.31 -2.10
N LEU A 221 4.94 -17.61 -1.23
CA LEU A 221 3.88 -18.58 -1.51
C LEU A 221 2.67 -17.87 -2.15
N PHE A 222 2.25 -18.38 -3.30
CA PHE A 222 1.02 -17.98 -3.97
C PHE A 222 0.29 -19.24 -4.47
N GLN A 223 -0.95 -19.46 -4.02
CA GLN A 223 -1.75 -20.65 -4.34
C GLN A 223 -0.97 -21.96 -4.05
N ASP A 224 -0.38 -22.05 -2.85
CA ASP A 224 0.44 -23.18 -2.37
C ASP A 224 1.70 -23.49 -3.20
N LYS A 225 2.07 -22.62 -4.13
CA LYS A 225 3.31 -22.72 -4.93
C LYS A 225 4.29 -21.63 -4.53
N GLN A 226 5.57 -22.00 -4.44
CA GLN A 226 6.64 -21.03 -4.29
C GLN A 226 6.91 -20.35 -5.63
N VAL A 227 6.67 -19.04 -5.67
CA VAL A 227 6.82 -18.23 -6.89
C VAL A 227 7.58 -16.95 -6.60
N GLU A 228 8.18 -16.40 -7.62
CA GLU A 228 8.79 -15.08 -7.54
C GLU A 228 7.68 -14.01 -7.55
N MET A 229 7.59 -13.24 -6.46
CA MET A 229 6.41 -12.41 -6.18
C MET A 229 6.19 -11.28 -7.18
N ILE A 230 7.26 -10.76 -7.79
CA ILE A 230 7.18 -9.72 -8.83
C ILE A 230 6.43 -10.22 -10.07
N ARG A 231 6.45 -11.54 -10.33
CA ARG A 231 5.72 -12.17 -11.46
C ARG A 231 4.22 -12.20 -11.25
N ILE A 232 3.75 -11.96 -10.02
CA ILE A 232 2.32 -11.97 -9.66
C ILE A 232 1.84 -10.55 -9.38
N PHE A 233 2.55 -9.82 -8.50
CA PHE A 233 2.10 -8.56 -7.93
C PHE A 233 2.85 -7.33 -8.44
N GLY A 234 3.76 -7.50 -9.42
CA GLY A 234 4.61 -6.40 -9.82
C GLY A 234 5.49 -5.93 -8.66
N THR A 235 5.84 -4.64 -8.62
CA THR A 235 6.78 -4.10 -7.62
C THR A 235 6.14 -3.73 -6.30
N ARG A 236 4.81 -3.57 -6.23
CA ARG A 236 4.07 -3.16 -5.03
C ARG A 236 2.79 -3.96 -4.87
N TRP A 237 2.47 -4.26 -3.62
CA TRP A 237 1.21 -4.84 -3.18
C TRP A 237 0.59 -3.98 -2.08
N LEU A 238 -0.64 -3.51 -2.29
CA LEU A 238 -1.45 -2.72 -1.38
C LEU A 238 -2.71 -3.52 -1.05
N PRO A 239 -2.72 -4.35 0.01
CA PRO A 239 -3.87 -5.19 0.34
C PRO A 239 -5.06 -4.37 0.82
N PHE A 240 -6.26 -4.90 0.63
CA PHE A 240 -7.41 -4.44 1.40
C PHE A 240 -7.29 -4.97 2.83
N GLY A 241 -7.55 -4.11 3.81
CA GLY A 241 -7.37 -4.44 5.23
C GLY A 241 -8.68 -4.73 5.95
N LYS A 242 -9.73 -3.97 5.68
CA LYS A 242 -11.02 -4.05 6.38
C LYS A 242 -12.17 -3.63 5.44
N GLU A 243 -13.29 -4.32 5.57
CA GLU A 243 -14.56 -3.96 4.93
C GLU A 243 -15.18 -2.73 5.61
N ILE A 244 -15.87 -1.91 4.83
CA ILE A 244 -16.64 -0.75 5.31
C ILE A 244 -18.09 -0.91 4.84
N GLY A 245 -18.97 -1.26 5.78
CA GLY A 245 -20.37 -1.58 5.48
C GLY A 245 -20.51 -2.92 4.74
N GLU A 246 -21.52 -3.02 3.88
CA GLU A 246 -21.78 -4.21 3.09
C GLU A 246 -20.82 -4.31 1.90
N THR A 247 -20.26 -5.49 1.69
CA THR A 247 -19.32 -5.79 0.61
C THR A 247 -19.67 -7.13 -0.04
N ALA A 248 -19.38 -7.27 -1.33
CA ALA A 248 -19.64 -8.52 -2.05
C ALA A 248 -18.64 -9.64 -1.70
N ALA A 249 -17.51 -9.31 -1.09
CA ALA A 249 -16.50 -10.26 -0.62
C ALA A 249 -15.69 -9.68 0.54
N ASN A 250 -15.07 -10.56 1.33
CA ASN A 250 -14.12 -10.16 2.36
C ASN A 250 -12.92 -9.45 1.75
N ALA A 251 -12.29 -8.52 2.50
CA ALA A 251 -11.09 -7.81 2.08
C ALA A 251 -9.89 -8.74 1.83
N LYS A 252 -9.84 -9.86 2.55
CA LYS A 252 -8.70 -10.80 2.50
C LYS A 252 -8.49 -11.38 1.11
N GLY A 253 -7.26 -11.24 0.60
CA GLY A 253 -6.86 -11.76 -0.71
C GLY A 253 -7.05 -10.78 -1.86
N TYR A 254 -7.71 -9.65 -1.62
CA TYR A 254 -7.86 -8.58 -2.59
C TYR A 254 -6.98 -7.38 -2.28
N GLY A 255 -6.67 -6.61 -3.30
CA GLY A 255 -5.85 -5.40 -3.17
C GLY A 255 -5.54 -4.76 -4.52
N ILE A 256 -4.66 -3.77 -4.46
CA ILE A 256 -4.14 -3.06 -5.62
C ILE A 256 -2.66 -3.40 -5.77
N HIS A 257 -2.21 -3.71 -6.99
CA HIS A 257 -0.81 -4.05 -7.24
C HIS A 257 -0.37 -3.67 -8.64
N GLY A 258 0.95 -3.73 -8.88
CA GLY A 258 1.53 -3.49 -10.20
C GLY A 258 1.22 -4.62 -11.17
N ALA A 259 1.28 -4.32 -12.47
CA ALA A 259 1.24 -5.35 -13.50
C ALA A 259 2.36 -6.38 -13.27
N PRO A 260 2.11 -7.67 -13.55
CA PRO A 260 3.12 -8.72 -13.43
C PRO A 260 4.36 -8.44 -14.28
N TRP A 261 5.50 -8.95 -13.85
CA TRP A 261 6.73 -8.89 -14.62
C TRP A 261 7.15 -10.30 -15.08
N SER A 262 7.79 -10.40 -16.21
CA SER A 262 8.38 -11.63 -16.71
C SER A 262 9.86 -11.42 -17.06
N PRO A 263 10.69 -12.46 -16.96
CA PRO A 263 12.04 -12.41 -17.51
C PRO A 263 12.01 -12.05 -19.00
N SER A 264 12.83 -11.10 -19.40
CA SER A 264 13.02 -10.75 -20.79
C SER A 264 13.78 -11.85 -21.54
N LYS A 265 13.70 -11.84 -22.88
CA LYS A 265 14.58 -12.66 -23.73
C LYS A 265 16.05 -12.30 -23.56
N GLN A 266 16.33 -11.08 -23.15
CA GLN A 266 17.68 -10.60 -22.85
C GLN A 266 18.02 -10.95 -21.41
N GLU A 267 19.12 -11.68 -21.21
CA GLU A 267 19.50 -12.19 -19.90
C GLU A 267 19.64 -11.10 -18.84
N GLY A 268 19.10 -11.36 -17.65
CA GLY A 268 19.13 -10.42 -16.50
C GLY A 268 18.14 -9.27 -16.56
N LEU A 269 17.36 -9.11 -17.64
CA LEU A 269 16.35 -8.08 -17.75
C LEU A 269 14.94 -8.60 -17.45
N TRP A 270 14.10 -7.72 -16.94
CA TRP A 270 12.69 -7.97 -16.63
C TRP A 270 11.80 -7.02 -17.41
N THR A 271 10.68 -7.54 -17.90
CA THR A 271 9.69 -6.77 -18.67
C THR A 271 8.33 -6.81 -17.98
N GLU A 272 7.73 -5.65 -17.83
CA GLU A 272 6.37 -5.49 -17.32
C GLU A 272 5.35 -5.94 -18.37
N LEU A 273 4.34 -6.68 -17.94
CA LEU A 273 3.20 -7.10 -18.77
C LEU A 273 2.10 -6.01 -18.77
N ARG A 274 2.40 -4.86 -19.35
CA ARG A 274 1.52 -3.66 -19.32
C ARG A 274 0.16 -3.89 -19.97
N GLN A 275 0.05 -4.81 -20.92
CA GLN A 275 -1.16 -5.13 -21.67
C GLN A 275 -2.32 -5.64 -20.78
N VAL A 276 -2.03 -6.10 -19.55
CA VAL A 276 -3.07 -6.54 -18.60
C VAL A 276 -3.81 -5.36 -17.94
N VAL A 277 -3.30 -4.13 -18.08
CA VAL A 277 -3.94 -2.91 -17.57
C VAL A 277 -4.99 -2.44 -18.58
N GLY A 278 -6.19 -2.16 -18.11
CA GLY A 278 -7.36 -1.90 -18.94
C GLY A 278 -8.11 -3.16 -19.36
N GLN A 279 -7.69 -4.35 -18.89
CA GLN A 279 -8.29 -5.64 -19.23
C GLN A 279 -8.95 -6.31 -18.01
N TYR A 280 -9.81 -7.30 -18.29
CA TYR A 280 -10.47 -8.11 -17.27
C TYR A 280 -9.80 -9.50 -17.19
N GLU A 281 -8.62 -9.57 -16.58
CA GLU A 281 -7.77 -10.77 -16.60
C GLU A 281 -7.27 -11.23 -15.24
N SER A 282 -7.47 -10.45 -14.16
CA SER A 282 -7.02 -10.85 -12.82
C SER A 282 -7.99 -11.83 -12.14
N ASP A 283 -7.58 -12.38 -11.01
CA ASP A 283 -8.44 -13.16 -10.12
C ASP A 283 -9.18 -12.27 -9.10
N GLY A 284 -9.38 -10.98 -9.43
CA GLY A 284 -10.16 -10.01 -8.66
C GLY A 284 -9.38 -8.79 -8.18
N CYS A 285 -8.07 -8.87 -8.13
CA CYS A 285 -7.22 -7.72 -7.76
C CYS A 285 -7.22 -6.63 -8.83
N ILE A 286 -6.92 -5.41 -8.40
CA ILE A 286 -6.80 -4.23 -9.24
C ILE A 286 -5.33 -4.07 -9.66
N ARG A 287 -5.07 -3.98 -10.96
CA ARG A 287 -3.73 -3.88 -11.53
C ARG A 287 -3.47 -2.48 -12.08
N LEU A 288 -2.30 -1.94 -11.80
CA LEU A 288 -1.79 -0.68 -12.32
C LEU A 288 -0.51 -0.90 -13.10
N THR A 289 -0.15 0.03 -13.97
CA THR A 289 1.20 0.06 -14.55
C THR A 289 2.25 0.26 -13.46
N HIS A 290 3.50 -0.08 -13.76
CA HIS A 290 4.61 0.13 -12.83
C HIS A 290 4.68 1.58 -12.35
N GLU A 291 4.61 2.54 -13.27
CA GLU A 291 4.69 3.95 -12.93
C GLU A 291 3.55 4.41 -12.03
N ASP A 292 2.31 3.97 -12.35
CA ASP A 292 1.12 4.36 -11.60
C ASP A 292 1.08 3.73 -10.21
N ILE A 293 1.50 2.46 -10.06
CA ILE A 293 1.54 1.82 -8.73
C ILE A 293 2.64 2.40 -7.85
N GLU A 294 3.81 2.75 -8.41
CA GLU A 294 4.89 3.42 -7.68
C GLU A 294 4.47 4.82 -7.22
N GLU A 295 3.75 5.55 -8.08
CA GLU A 295 3.21 6.87 -7.77
C GLU A 295 2.18 6.77 -6.64
N LEU A 296 1.15 5.94 -6.81
CA LEU A 296 0.09 5.73 -5.82
C LEU A 296 0.67 5.27 -4.48
N PHE A 297 1.52 4.24 -4.50
CA PHE A 297 2.19 3.72 -3.31
C PHE A 297 2.89 4.84 -2.53
N SER A 298 3.66 5.68 -3.20
CA SER A 298 4.43 6.74 -2.54
C SER A 298 3.54 7.72 -1.75
N ILE A 299 2.29 7.90 -2.19
CA ILE A 299 1.35 8.89 -1.66
C ILE A 299 0.50 8.28 -0.53
N VAL A 300 -0.09 7.10 -0.74
CA VAL A 300 -1.18 6.61 0.12
C VAL A 300 -0.72 5.88 1.37
N ILE A 301 0.51 5.35 1.43
CA ILE A 301 0.94 4.37 2.44
C ILE A 301 0.98 4.89 3.89
N THR A 302 0.90 6.19 4.10
CA THR A 302 0.95 6.80 5.45
C THR A 302 -0.34 7.49 5.84
N LYS A 303 -1.38 7.41 5.00
CA LYS A 303 -2.67 8.07 5.26
C LYS A 303 -3.82 7.07 5.10
N PRO A 304 -4.89 7.22 5.88
CA PRO A 304 -6.10 6.43 5.69
C PRO A 304 -6.59 6.57 4.24
N THR A 305 -6.80 5.43 3.57
CA THR A 305 -7.22 5.40 2.17
C THR A 305 -8.40 4.44 2.04
N ILE A 306 -9.53 4.96 1.56
CA ILE A 306 -10.72 4.16 1.25
C ILE A 306 -10.67 3.78 -0.22
N VAL A 307 -10.99 2.52 -0.52
CA VAL A 307 -11.19 2.00 -1.87
C VAL A 307 -12.66 1.64 -2.01
N GLU A 308 -13.40 2.35 -2.83
CA GLU A 308 -14.77 2.02 -3.21
C GLU A 308 -14.79 1.42 -4.61
N ILE A 309 -15.41 0.27 -4.76
CA ILE A 309 -15.53 -0.44 -6.02
C ILE A 309 -17.01 -0.49 -6.40
N VAL A 310 -17.35 0.11 -7.52
CA VAL A 310 -18.70 0.20 -8.05
C VAL A 310 -18.79 -0.40 -9.45
N LYS A 311 -19.98 -0.80 -9.85
CA LYS A 311 -20.20 -1.30 -11.22
C LYS A 311 -20.02 -0.17 -12.24
N ASN A 312 -20.52 1.02 -11.90
CA ASN A 312 -20.43 2.21 -12.71
C ASN A 312 -20.18 3.42 -11.80
N MET A 313 -19.38 4.39 -12.24
CA MET A 313 -19.02 5.57 -11.44
C MET A 313 -20.25 6.35 -10.90
N LYS A 314 -21.34 6.41 -11.66
CA LYS A 314 -22.60 7.05 -11.24
C LYS A 314 -23.29 6.40 -10.05
N ASP A 315 -22.93 5.15 -9.74
CA ASP A 315 -23.50 4.40 -8.61
C ASP A 315 -22.80 4.77 -7.28
N ALA A 316 -21.67 5.49 -7.36
CA ALA A 316 -20.88 5.88 -6.19
C ALA A 316 -21.55 6.99 -5.39
N LYS A 317 -21.52 6.87 -4.07
CA LYS A 317 -21.89 7.94 -3.12
C LYS A 317 -20.62 8.52 -2.51
N LEU A 318 -19.94 9.36 -3.29
CA LEU A 318 -18.69 9.98 -2.88
C LEU A 318 -18.91 10.95 -1.72
N PRO A 319 -18.09 10.87 -0.67
CA PRO A 319 -18.11 11.85 0.41
C PRO A 319 -17.55 13.20 -0.05
N GLY A 320 -17.98 14.27 0.61
CA GLY A 320 -17.51 15.62 0.36
C GLY A 320 -18.07 16.25 -0.93
N VAL A 321 -17.79 17.54 -1.08
CA VAL A 321 -18.20 18.35 -2.23
C VAL A 321 -17.02 18.48 -3.19
N GLU A 322 -17.22 18.16 -4.47
CA GLU A 322 -16.17 18.26 -5.47
C GLU A 322 -15.81 19.70 -5.77
N VAL A 323 -14.52 20.01 -5.73
CA VAL A 323 -13.97 21.30 -6.08
C VAL A 323 -12.96 21.16 -7.21
N ASN A 324 -13.18 21.91 -8.30
CA ASN A 324 -12.31 21.86 -9.48
C ASN A 324 -10.98 22.60 -9.27
N SER A 325 -10.90 23.48 -8.30
CA SER A 325 -9.67 24.19 -7.92
C SER A 325 -9.69 24.41 -6.41
N PRO A 326 -8.83 23.75 -5.65
CA PRO A 326 -8.74 24.00 -4.21
C PRO A 326 -8.24 25.44 -4.02
N MET A 327 -9.15 26.34 -3.72
CA MET A 327 -8.79 27.73 -3.46
C MET A 327 -7.98 27.81 -2.16
N ARG A 328 -6.76 28.33 -2.26
CA ARG A 328 -6.09 28.87 -1.09
C ARG A 328 -6.90 30.05 -0.63
N LYS A 329 -7.59 29.95 0.51
CA LYS A 329 -7.92 31.15 1.26
C LYS A 329 -6.57 31.78 1.62
N ALA A 330 -6.26 32.91 1.01
CA ALA A 330 -5.19 33.77 1.48
C ALA A 330 -5.54 34.16 2.93
N CYS A 331 -4.67 33.79 3.84
CA CYS A 331 -4.65 34.39 5.19
C CYS A 331 -3.98 35.73 5.09
#